data_ab066f9947810cadafd9572cd5b8d496
#
_entry.id   ab066f9947810cadafd9572cd5b8d496
#
_cell.length_a   1.000
_cell.length_b   1.000
_cell.length_c   1.000
_cell.angle_alpha   90.00
_cell.angle_beta   90.00
_cell.angle_gamma   90.00
#
_symmetry.space_group_name_H-M   'P 1'
#
loop_
_entity.id
_entity.type
_entity.pdbx_description
1 polymer ?
#
loop_
_entity_poly.entity_id
_entity_poly.type
_entity_poly.pdbx_seq_one_letter_code
_entity_poly.pdbx_strand_id
1 'polypeptide(L)'
;GRSSNSMQVRIPAGVDDGQRVRIKGKGAAGEHGGAAGDLYVEVEVEPHRIFGRDGHNLTLDVPVTIGEASLGAEITVPTLEGAKVKLRLPAGTSNGRKMRVRGKGVRRSDGSRGDLVVTIRVEVPEALSDEAKAAMRAFTEASRQANPRADLFG
;
A
#
# COMPACT_ATOMS: atom_id res chain seq x y z
N GLY A 1 19.61 -36.28 -19.16
CA GLY A 1 19.47 -34.86 -18.88
C GLY A 1 18.02 -34.44 -18.85
N ARG A 2 17.72 -33.48 -18.01
CA ARG A 2 16.38 -32.91 -17.94
C ARG A 2 16.16 -31.96 -19.10
N SER A 3 15.15 -32.20 -19.90
CA SER A 3 14.73 -31.21 -20.86
C SER A 3 13.97 -30.11 -20.18
N SER A 4 14.30 -28.88 -20.47
CA SER A 4 13.61 -27.70 -19.96
C SER A 4 12.65 -27.21 -21.06
N ASN A 5 11.36 -27.23 -20.71
CA ASN A 5 10.33 -26.74 -21.64
C ASN A 5 9.82 -25.39 -21.13
N SER A 6 9.73 -24.43 -22.04
CA SER A 6 9.07 -23.17 -21.78
C SER A 6 7.67 -23.17 -22.36
N MET A 7 6.72 -22.63 -21.61
CA MET A 7 5.38 -22.37 -22.13
C MET A 7 4.91 -21.02 -21.65
N GLN A 8 4.08 -20.39 -22.45
CA GLN A 8 3.41 -19.17 -22.06
C GLN A 8 2.12 -19.52 -21.34
N VAL A 9 1.92 -18.96 -20.15
CA VAL A 9 0.69 -19.09 -19.39
C VAL A 9 0.15 -17.70 -19.08
N ARG A 10 -1.17 -17.57 -19.07
CA ARG A 10 -1.82 -16.32 -18.73
C ARG A 10 -2.12 -16.31 -17.23
N ILE A 11 -1.50 -15.37 -16.52
CA ILE A 11 -1.75 -15.17 -15.10
C ILE A 11 -2.88 -14.18 -14.95
N PRO A 12 -3.95 -14.51 -14.19
CA PRO A 12 -5.04 -13.58 -13.98
C PRO A 12 -4.59 -12.28 -13.31
N ALA A 13 -5.19 -11.16 -13.71
CA ALA A 13 -4.94 -9.89 -13.04
C ALA A 13 -5.34 -9.99 -11.56
N GLY A 14 -4.56 -9.34 -10.69
CA GLY A 14 -4.84 -9.31 -9.26
C GLY A 14 -4.44 -10.56 -8.50
N VAL A 15 -3.68 -11.47 -9.13
CA VAL A 15 -3.18 -12.66 -8.42
C VAL A 15 -2.33 -12.24 -7.23
N ASP A 16 -2.51 -12.92 -6.09
CA ASP A 16 -1.76 -12.68 -4.88
C ASP A 16 -0.56 -13.61 -4.76
N ASP A 17 0.39 -13.23 -3.92
CA ASP A 17 1.55 -14.06 -3.61
C ASP A 17 1.10 -15.40 -3.01
N GLY A 18 1.71 -16.48 -3.49
CA GLY A 18 1.38 -17.83 -3.06
C GLY A 18 0.11 -18.40 -3.68
N GLN A 19 -0.60 -17.62 -4.49
CA GLN A 19 -1.83 -18.12 -5.13
C GLN A 19 -1.49 -19.14 -6.21
N ARG A 20 -2.27 -20.22 -6.23
CA ARG A 20 -2.16 -21.27 -7.26
C ARG A 20 -3.10 -20.95 -8.41
N VAL A 21 -2.57 -21.03 -9.62
CA VAL A 21 -3.34 -20.86 -10.85
C VAL A 21 -3.39 -22.18 -11.61
N ARG A 22 -4.60 -22.61 -11.93
CA ARG A 22 -4.82 -23.85 -12.68
C ARG A 22 -4.76 -23.56 -14.17
N ILE A 23 -3.89 -24.30 -14.88
CA ILE A 23 -3.80 -24.27 -16.34
C ILE A 23 -4.40 -25.57 -16.85
N LYS A 24 -5.58 -25.48 -17.41
CA LYS A 24 -6.36 -26.62 -17.84
C LYS A 24 -5.73 -27.34 -19.03
N GLY A 25 -5.57 -28.66 -18.94
CA GLY A 25 -5.08 -29.47 -20.03
C GLY A 25 -3.57 -29.35 -20.33
N LYS A 26 -2.80 -28.69 -19.48
CA LYS A 26 -1.35 -28.50 -19.65
C LYS A 26 -0.48 -29.29 -18.66
N GLY A 27 -1.09 -30.20 -17.91
CA GLY A 27 -0.38 -31.09 -17.01
C GLY A 27 0.20 -32.31 -17.68
N ALA A 28 0.43 -33.37 -16.91
CA ALA A 28 0.97 -34.62 -17.41
C ALA A 28 0.04 -35.25 -18.47
N ALA A 29 0.62 -35.93 -19.45
CA ALA A 29 -0.14 -36.67 -20.46
C ALA A 29 -1.01 -37.72 -19.78
N GLY A 30 -2.25 -37.87 -20.25
CA GLY A 30 -3.15 -38.90 -19.76
C GLY A 30 -2.67 -40.31 -20.18
N GLU A 31 -3.01 -41.32 -19.37
CA GLU A 31 -2.71 -42.72 -19.66
C GLU A 31 -3.69 -43.25 -20.71
N HIS A 32 -3.24 -44.20 -21.54
CA HIS A 32 -4.06 -44.92 -22.53
C HIS A 32 -4.88 -44.00 -23.44
N GLY A 33 -4.29 -42.87 -23.86
CA GLY A 33 -4.98 -41.95 -24.76
C GLY A 33 -5.98 -41.04 -24.07
N GLY A 34 -6.02 -41.02 -22.75
CA GLY A 34 -6.85 -40.06 -21.99
C GLY A 34 -6.40 -38.61 -22.13
N ALA A 35 -7.26 -37.68 -21.72
CA ALA A 35 -6.94 -36.25 -21.74
C ALA A 35 -5.79 -35.93 -20.78
N ALA A 36 -4.98 -34.92 -21.16
CA ALA A 36 -3.93 -34.40 -20.28
C ALA A 36 -4.54 -33.84 -18.99
N GLY A 37 -3.85 -33.99 -17.86
CA GLY A 37 -4.21 -33.36 -16.61
C GLY A 37 -4.02 -31.85 -16.65
N ASP A 38 -4.27 -31.21 -15.53
CA ASP A 38 -4.10 -29.76 -15.38
C ASP A 38 -2.73 -29.44 -14.78
N LEU A 39 -2.21 -28.27 -15.11
CA LEU A 39 -1.01 -27.73 -14.51
C LEU A 39 -1.39 -26.71 -13.45
N TYR A 40 -0.79 -26.80 -12.27
CA TYR A 40 -0.94 -25.82 -11.23
C TYR A 40 0.32 -25.00 -11.11
N VAL A 41 0.18 -23.69 -11.16
CA VAL A 41 1.27 -22.74 -11.05
C VAL A 41 1.10 -21.96 -9.77
N GLU A 42 2.09 -22.03 -8.89
CA GLU A 42 2.15 -21.17 -7.72
C GLU A 42 2.85 -19.86 -8.11
N VAL A 43 2.20 -18.74 -7.80
CA VAL A 43 2.69 -17.42 -8.22
C VAL A 43 3.43 -16.77 -7.06
N GLU A 44 4.68 -16.39 -7.28
CA GLU A 44 5.42 -15.52 -6.38
C GLU A 44 5.28 -14.09 -6.87
N VAL A 45 4.81 -13.20 -5.97
CA VAL A 45 4.70 -11.78 -6.26
C VAL A 45 5.78 -11.04 -5.48
N GLU A 46 6.65 -10.33 -6.18
CA GLU A 46 7.68 -9.53 -5.53
C GLU A 46 7.05 -8.36 -4.77
N PRO A 47 7.56 -8.05 -3.55
CA PRO A 47 7.11 -6.87 -2.82
C PRO A 47 7.39 -5.59 -3.62
N HIS A 48 6.44 -4.68 -3.67
CA HIS A 48 6.67 -3.36 -4.23
C HIS A 48 7.43 -2.49 -3.22
N ARG A 49 8.26 -1.59 -3.74
CA ARG A 49 9.08 -0.72 -2.89
C ARG A 49 8.27 0.12 -1.91
N ILE A 50 7.11 0.64 -2.34
CA ILE A 50 6.29 1.54 -1.51
C ILE A 50 4.87 1.04 -1.27
N PHE A 51 4.32 0.19 -2.14
CA PHE A 51 2.97 -0.32 -1.98
C PHE A 51 2.98 -1.68 -1.28
N GLY A 52 2.13 -1.83 -0.27
CA GLY A 52 1.77 -3.11 0.29
C GLY A 52 0.42 -3.58 -0.25
N ARG A 53 -0.01 -4.73 0.21
CA ARG A 53 -1.26 -5.33 -0.24
C ARG A 53 -2.00 -5.96 0.94
N ASP A 54 -3.30 -5.74 0.99
CA ASP A 54 -4.22 -6.37 1.92
C ASP A 54 -5.47 -6.80 1.14
N GLY A 55 -5.52 -8.10 0.77
CA GLY A 55 -6.56 -8.61 -0.11
C GLY A 55 -6.47 -7.95 -1.49
N HIS A 56 -7.52 -7.26 -1.90
CA HIS A 56 -7.55 -6.49 -3.14
C HIS A 56 -7.30 -4.99 -2.93
N ASN A 57 -7.02 -4.59 -1.70
CA ASN A 57 -6.61 -3.23 -1.41
C ASN A 57 -5.09 -3.12 -1.48
N LEU A 58 -4.62 -1.99 -1.97
CA LEU A 58 -3.22 -1.59 -1.84
C LEU A 58 -3.07 -0.73 -0.60
N THR A 59 -1.93 -0.80 0.04
CA THR A 59 -1.60 0.02 1.20
C THR A 59 -0.40 0.90 0.88
N LEU A 60 -0.38 2.10 1.43
CA LEU A 60 0.68 3.07 1.19
C LEU A 60 0.86 3.93 2.45
N ASP A 61 2.07 3.94 2.98
CA ASP A 61 2.43 4.88 4.04
C ASP A 61 2.86 6.19 3.39
N VAL A 62 2.25 7.29 3.81
CA VAL A 62 2.53 8.62 3.25
C VAL A 62 3.06 9.52 4.35
N PRO A 63 4.35 9.89 4.26
CA PRO A 63 4.92 10.82 5.22
C PRO A 63 4.40 12.23 5.00
N VAL A 64 4.12 12.91 6.08
CA VAL A 64 3.71 14.33 6.08
C VAL A 64 4.47 15.07 7.16
N THR A 65 4.56 16.37 7.01
CA THR A 65 5.20 17.22 8.02
C THR A 65 4.24 17.53 9.17
N ILE A 66 4.79 17.95 10.30
CA ILE A 66 3.99 18.41 11.45
C ILE A 66 3.08 19.57 11.02
N GLY A 67 3.60 20.48 10.21
CA GLY A 67 2.83 21.64 9.71
C GLY A 67 1.65 21.20 8.85
N GLU A 68 1.88 20.27 7.93
CA GLU A 68 0.81 19.73 7.09
C GLU A 68 -0.26 19.02 7.90
N ALA A 69 0.13 18.20 8.86
CA ALA A 69 -0.81 17.47 9.70
C ALA A 69 -1.61 18.42 10.59
N SER A 70 -0.99 19.45 11.12
CA SER A 70 -1.61 20.40 12.05
C SER A 70 -2.54 21.39 11.36
N LEU A 71 -2.09 21.96 10.25
CA LEU A 71 -2.82 23.01 9.54
C LEU A 71 -3.76 22.48 8.45
N GLY A 72 -3.57 21.24 8.07
CA GLY A 72 -4.18 20.69 6.86
C GLY A 72 -3.40 21.06 5.62
N ALA A 73 -3.54 20.26 4.59
CA ALA A 73 -2.83 20.47 3.32
C ALA A 73 -3.48 19.63 2.23
N GLU A 74 -3.29 20.04 0.99
CA GLU A 74 -3.53 19.18 -0.14
C GLU A 74 -2.22 18.47 -0.49
N ILE A 75 -2.22 17.15 -0.47
CA ILE A 75 -1.04 16.35 -0.78
C ILE A 75 -1.30 15.52 -2.03
N THR A 76 -0.25 15.23 -2.77
CA THR A 76 -0.33 14.38 -3.96
C THR A 76 0.30 13.04 -3.65
N VAL A 77 -0.44 11.97 -3.91
CA VAL A 77 0.04 10.61 -3.68
C VAL A 77 0.08 9.84 -5.01
N PRO A 78 1.05 8.92 -5.16
CA PRO A 78 1.11 8.09 -6.35
C PRO A 78 0.07 6.99 -6.30
N THR A 79 -0.25 6.45 -7.46
CA THR A 79 -0.99 5.19 -7.58
C THR A 79 -0.10 4.16 -8.27
N LEU A 80 -0.41 2.88 -8.10
CA LEU A 80 0.38 1.81 -8.70
C LEU A 80 0.46 1.92 -10.23
N GLU A 81 -0.58 2.41 -10.87
CA GLU A 81 -0.66 2.56 -12.32
C GLU A 81 0.01 3.85 -12.84
N GLY A 82 0.51 4.69 -11.95
CA GLY A 82 1.22 5.91 -12.31
C GLY A 82 0.41 7.19 -12.28
N ALA A 83 -0.91 7.12 -12.24
CA ALA A 83 -1.74 8.31 -12.04
C ALA A 83 -1.48 8.89 -10.64
N LYS A 84 -1.50 10.22 -10.54
CA LYS A 84 -1.37 10.91 -9.26
C LYS A 84 -2.73 11.34 -8.76
N VAL A 85 -2.97 11.21 -7.46
CA VAL A 85 -4.23 11.58 -6.83
C VAL A 85 -3.96 12.64 -5.77
N LYS A 86 -4.79 13.66 -5.73
CA LYS A 86 -4.75 14.68 -4.70
C LYS A 86 -5.63 14.28 -3.53
N LEU A 87 -5.08 14.36 -2.33
CA LEU A 87 -5.81 14.09 -1.09
C LEU A 87 -5.83 15.35 -0.23
N ARG A 88 -6.98 15.66 0.32
CA ARG A 88 -7.11 16.74 1.28
C ARG A 88 -6.88 16.21 2.69
N LEU A 89 -5.78 16.66 3.29
CA LEU A 89 -5.46 16.36 4.67
C LEU A 89 -6.17 17.37 5.57
N PRO A 90 -7.12 16.95 6.43
CA PRO A 90 -7.76 17.90 7.32
C PRO A 90 -6.80 18.44 8.37
N ALA A 91 -7.06 19.64 8.85
CA ALA A 91 -6.32 20.19 9.99
C ALA A 91 -6.47 19.27 11.21
N GLY A 92 -5.38 19.09 11.97
CA GLY A 92 -5.40 18.20 13.13
C GLY A 92 -5.38 16.71 12.77
N THR A 93 -4.80 16.35 11.65
CA THR A 93 -4.64 14.95 11.25
C THR A 93 -3.66 14.24 12.19
N SER A 94 -4.12 13.17 12.81
CA SER A 94 -3.29 12.35 13.71
C SER A 94 -2.36 11.42 12.94
N ASN A 95 -1.22 11.11 13.53
CA ASN A 95 -0.35 10.07 13.02
C ASN A 95 -1.11 8.73 12.98
N GLY A 96 -0.96 8.00 11.88
CA GLY A 96 -1.64 6.73 11.71
C GLY A 96 -3.06 6.82 11.13
N ARG A 97 -3.55 8.03 10.86
CA ARG A 97 -4.85 8.19 10.20
C ARG A 97 -4.86 7.49 8.87
N LYS A 98 -5.92 6.73 8.60
CA LYS A 98 -6.13 6.05 7.33
C LYS A 98 -7.11 6.81 6.47
N MET A 99 -6.77 6.93 5.19
CA MET A 99 -7.61 7.55 4.17
C MET A 99 -7.74 6.59 3.01
N ARG A 100 -8.93 6.50 2.44
CA ARG A 100 -9.22 5.56 1.36
C ARG A 100 -9.40 6.30 0.04
N VAL A 101 -8.67 5.82 -0.97
CA VAL A 101 -8.85 6.28 -2.35
C VAL A 101 -9.53 5.15 -3.12
N ARG A 102 -10.79 5.35 -3.44
CA ARG A 102 -11.63 4.31 -4.06
C ARG A 102 -11.15 3.98 -5.47
N GLY A 103 -11.18 2.70 -5.79
CA GLY A 103 -10.86 2.20 -7.12
C GLY A 103 -9.39 2.25 -7.51
N LYS A 104 -8.48 2.51 -6.56
CA LYS A 104 -7.03 2.57 -6.82
C LYS A 104 -6.25 1.40 -6.19
N GLY A 105 -6.95 0.33 -5.86
CA GLY A 105 -6.36 -0.90 -5.38
C GLY A 105 -6.00 -1.87 -6.49
N VAL A 106 -6.01 -3.14 -6.15
CA VAL A 106 -5.65 -4.22 -7.07
C VAL A 106 -6.79 -4.44 -8.06
N ARG A 107 -6.45 -4.53 -9.35
CA ARG A 107 -7.40 -4.88 -10.39
C ARG A 107 -7.69 -6.38 -10.34
N ARG A 108 -8.95 -6.74 -10.31
CA ARG A 108 -9.40 -8.14 -10.37
C ARG A 108 -9.57 -8.60 -11.82
N SER A 109 -9.61 -9.91 -12.01
CA SER A 109 -9.81 -10.49 -13.34
C SER A 109 -11.14 -10.12 -13.99
N ASP A 110 -12.17 -9.80 -13.18
CA ASP A 110 -13.47 -9.33 -13.68
C ASP A 110 -13.50 -7.84 -14.03
N GLY A 111 -12.37 -7.14 -13.89
CA GLY A 111 -12.25 -5.70 -14.16
C GLY A 111 -12.55 -4.79 -12.98
N SER A 112 -13.11 -5.32 -11.90
CA SER A 112 -13.31 -4.53 -10.67
C SER A 112 -11.97 -4.24 -9.99
N ARG A 113 -11.95 -3.23 -9.13
CA ARG A 113 -10.74 -2.84 -8.38
C ARG A 113 -11.05 -2.71 -6.91
N GLY A 114 -10.06 -3.06 -6.08
CA GLY A 114 -10.07 -2.67 -4.68
C GLY A 114 -9.71 -1.20 -4.51
N ASP A 115 -9.36 -0.81 -3.32
CA ASP A 115 -9.06 0.58 -2.98
C ASP A 115 -7.60 0.74 -2.57
N LEU A 116 -7.11 1.97 -2.62
CA LEU A 116 -5.82 2.34 -2.02
C LEU A 116 -6.09 2.87 -0.62
N VAL A 117 -5.49 2.25 0.38
CA VAL A 117 -5.57 2.69 1.77
C VAL A 117 -4.26 3.38 2.13
N VAL A 118 -4.35 4.69 2.33
CA VAL A 118 -3.22 5.55 2.71
C VAL A 118 -3.18 5.66 4.23
N THR A 119 -2.02 5.38 4.82
CA THR A 119 -1.77 5.62 6.24
C THR A 119 -0.84 6.82 6.38
N ILE A 120 -1.29 7.84 7.10
CA ILE A 120 -0.52 9.06 7.33
C ILE A 120 0.55 8.81 8.39
N ARG A 121 1.79 9.15 8.07
CA ARG A 121 2.93 9.08 8.98
C ARG A 121 3.48 10.48 9.19
N VAL A 122 3.24 11.04 10.36
CA VAL A 122 3.75 12.37 10.70
C VAL A 122 5.23 12.25 11.04
N GLU A 123 6.06 12.97 10.31
CA GLU A 123 7.51 12.96 10.52
C GLU A 123 7.95 14.17 11.33
N VAL A 124 8.79 13.90 12.32
CA VAL A 124 9.47 14.94 13.09
C VAL A 124 10.81 15.23 12.40
N PRO A 125 11.15 16.50 12.14
CA PRO A 125 12.45 16.81 11.54
C PRO A 125 13.61 16.32 12.41
N GLU A 126 14.61 15.69 11.81
CA GLU A 126 15.78 15.19 12.54
C GLU A 126 16.66 16.31 13.08
N ALA A 127 16.75 17.39 12.32
CA ALA A 127 17.58 18.53 12.68
C ALA A 127 16.83 19.83 12.43
N LEU A 128 16.95 20.78 13.34
CA LEU A 128 16.33 22.08 13.23
C LEU A 128 17.39 23.17 13.25
N SER A 129 17.25 24.16 12.36
CA SER A 129 18.00 25.41 12.44
C SER A 129 17.63 26.18 13.73
N ASP A 130 18.45 27.13 14.10
CA ASP A 130 18.14 27.98 15.27
C ASP A 130 16.83 28.72 15.10
N GLU A 131 16.53 29.19 13.90
CA GLU A 131 15.26 29.82 13.56
C GLU A 131 14.08 28.85 13.76
N ALA A 132 14.21 27.62 13.26
CA ALA A 132 13.18 26.60 13.39
C ALA A 132 12.96 26.20 14.85
N LYS A 133 14.01 26.10 15.65
CA LYS A 133 13.91 25.85 17.08
C LYS A 133 13.13 26.95 17.80
N ALA A 134 13.43 28.21 17.47
CA ALA A 134 12.72 29.35 18.05
C ALA A 134 11.23 29.33 17.68
N ALA A 135 10.93 29.03 16.42
CA ALA A 135 9.54 28.90 15.97
C ALA A 135 8.81 27.75 16.66
N MET A 136 9.49 26.61 16.85
CA MET A 136 8.90 25.46 17.56
C MET A 136 8.65 25.75 19.03
N ARG A 137 9.55 26.47 19.70
CA ARG A 137 9.33 26.93 21.09
C ARG A 137 8.13 27.86 21.18
N ALA A 138 8.01 28.81 20.23
CA ALA A 138 6.86 29.72 20.19
C ALA A 138 5.55 28.95 19.95
N PHE A 139 5.56 27.98 19.05
CA PHE A 139 4.40 27.12 18.81
C PHE A 139 4.04 26.32 20.07
N THR A 140 5.01 25.73 20.73
CA THR A 140 4.81 24.93 21.94
C THR A 140 4.17 25.75 23.04
N GLU A 141 4.65 26.99 23.23
CA GLU A 141 4.10 27.92 24.22
C GLU A 141 2.67 28.34 23.85
N ALA A 142 2.43 28.64 22.57
CA ALA A 142 1.12 29.08 22.09
C ALA A 142 0.06 27.97 22.12
N SER A 143 0.47 26.72 21.87
CA SER A 143 -0.47 25.60 21.73
C SER A 143 -0.88 24.96 23.05
N ARG A 144 -0.15 25.15 24.13
CA ARG A 144 -0.40 24.64 25.50
C ARG A 144 -1.38 23.48 25.57
N GLN A 145 -0.93 22.32 25.17
CA GLN A 145 -1.74 21.11 25.28
C GLN A 145 -1.82 20.64 26.71
N ALA A 146 -2.95 20.01 27.09
CA ALA A 146 -3.00 19.20 28.29
C ALA A 146 -1.91 18.14 28.27
N ASN A 147 -1.50 17.64 29.42
CA ASN A 147 -0.46 16.64 29.49
C ASN A 147 -0.87 15.39 28.68
N PRO A 148 -0.17 15.11 27.55
CA PRO A 148 -0.54 13.97 26.70
C PRO A 148 -0.29 12.62 27.34
N ARG A 149 0.47 12.59 28.44
CA ARG A 149 0.83 11.35 29.17
C ARG A 149 0.07 11.18 30.49
N ALA A 150 -0.94 12.01 30.73
CA ALA A 150 -1.68 11.96 32.00
C ALA A 150 -2.26 10.58 32.31
N ASP A 151 -2.80 9.90 31.29
CA ASP A 151 -3.44 8.59 31.45
C ASP A 151 -2.47 7.43 31.67
N LEU A 152 -1.17 7.66 31.53
CA LEU A 152 -0.16 6.61 31.77
C LEU A 152 0.00 6.28 33.26
N PHE A 153 -0.39 7.16 34.12
CA PHE A 153 -0.16 7.05 35.58
C PHE A 153 -1.42 6.73 36.40
N GLY A 154 -2.49 6.38 35.71
CA GLY A 154 -3.73 5.97 36.33
C GLY A 154 -4.87 6.93 36.13
#